data_661d4ad9ef8df8897cfd88df6bcc60bd
#
_entry.id   661d4ad9ef8df8897cfd88df6bcc60bd
#
_cell.length_a   1.000
_cell.length_b   1.000
_cell.length_c   1.000
_cell.angle_alpha   90.00
_cell.angle_beta   90.00
_cell.angle_gamma   90.00
#
_symmetry.space_group_name_H-M   'P 1'
#
loop_
_entity.id
_entity.type
_entity.pdbx_description
1 polymer ?
#
loop_
_entity_poly.entity_id
_entity_poly.type
_entity_poly.pdbx_seq_one_letter_code
_entity_poly.pdbx_strand_id
1 'polypeptide(L)'
;MDEKLLSIAKLFALNGNILSIEPYGEGHINVTYLIVTDKERYIFQKMNTRVFPDAKGLMANVCAVTEYLQKLGVETLEVVPLISGEKFLFGEECYRVYKFIENTVSYQTVENDEVFKNSGRAFGEFQNKLAGFDASVLCEVIPNFHNTPKRAEKFLEVLGADKLGRAKNCRPEIDYVLSEIGNLSLIADGLKDGSIPTRVTHNDTKLNNILMD
;
A
#
# COMPACT_ATOMS: atom_id res chain seq x y z
N MET A 1 -16.95 8.38 -21.77
CA MET A 1 -16.78 8.36 -20.29
C MET A 1 -17.81 7.38 -19.74
N ASP A 2 -17.39 6.48 -18.86
CA ASP A 2 -18.29 5.52 -18.20
C ASP A 2 -19.25 6.29 -17.27
N GLU A 3 -20.57 6.17 -17.49
CA GLU A 3 -21.58 6.88 -16.72
C GLU A 3 -21.59 6.49 -15.23
N LYS A 4 -21.28 5.23 -14.91
CA LYS A 4 -21.17 4.76 -13.53
C LYS A 4 -19.99 5.42 -12.83
N LEU A 5 -18.81 5.41 -13.45
CA LEU A 5 -17.62 6.05 -12.88
C LEU A 5 -17.82 7.55 -12.70
N LEU A 6 -18.45 8.21 -13.67
CA LEU A 6 -18.76 9.64 -13.58
C LEU A 6 -19.71 9.94 -12.40
N SER A 7 -20.76 9.13 -12.23
CA SER A 7 -21.71 9.31 -11.13
C SER A 7 -21.05 9.16 -9.75
N ILE A 8 -20.14 8.19 -9.62
CA ILE A 8 -19.38 7.97 -8.38
C ILE A 8 -18.38 9.10 -8.14
N ALA A 9 -17.63 9.51 -9.18
CA ALA A 9 -16.65 10.59 -9.06
C ALA A 9 -17.28 11.91 -8.60
N LYS A 10 -18.50 12.20 -9.04
CA LYS A 10 -19.27 13.39 -8.62
C LYS A 10 -19.68 13.42 -7.14
N LEU A 11 -19.56 12.30 -6.42
CA LEU A 11 -19.79 12.28 -4.98
C LEU A 11 -18.62 12.87 -4.19
N PHE A 12 -17.45 13.01 -4.80
CA PHE A 12 -16.24 13.54 -4.17
C PHE A 12 -16.15 15.06 -4.34
N ALA A 13 -15.53 15.73 -3.37
CA ALA A 13 -15.32 17.17 -3.34
C ALA A 13 -14.21 17.60 -4.31
N LEU A 14 -14.37 17.26 -5.60
CA LEU A 14 -13.43 17.63 -6.65
C LEU A 14 -13.55 19.14 -6.97
N ASN A 15 -12.40 19.77 -7.23
CA ASN A 15 -12.36 21.16 -7.71
C ASN A 15 -12.47 21.18 -9.24
N GLY A 16 -13.45 21.92 -9.77
CA GLY A 16 -13.67 22.06 -11.21
C GLY A 16 -14.63 21.03 -11.81
N ASN A 17 -14.82 21.14 -13.14
CA ASN A 17 -15.68 20.26 -13.91
C ASN A 17 -14.89 19.08 -14.45
N ILE A 18 -15.41 17.86 -14.31
CA ILE A 18 -14.76 16.65 -14.83
C ILE A 18 -14.75 16.69 -16.37
N LEU A 19 -13.55 16.66 -16.96
CA LEU A 19 -13.32 16.60 -18.40
C LEU A 19 -13.13 15.17 -18.89
N SER A 20 -12.37 14.35 -18.13
CA SER A 20 -12.14 12.93 -18.47
C SER A 20 -11.93 12.07 -17.23
N ILE A 21 -12.19 10.76 -17.38
CA ILE A 21 -11.87 9.69 -16.44
C ILE A 21 -11.29 8.56 -17.28
N GLU A 22 -9.97 8.32 -17.15
CA GLU A 22 -9.24 7.35 -17.97
C GLU A 22 -8.49 6.34 -17.06
N PRO A 23 -8.33 5.08 -17.49
CA PRO A 23 -7.47 4.14 -16.78
C PRO A 23 -6.06 4.70 -16.58
N TYR A 24 -5.46 4.48 -15.41
CA TYR A 24 -4.17 5.04 -15.06
C TYR A 24 -3.29 4.06 -14.29
N GLY A 25 -2.01 3.98 -14.68
CA GLY A 25 -1.01 3.17 -14.02
C GLY A 25 -1.15 1.66 -14.31
N GLU A 26 -0.18 0.89 -13.82
CA GLU A 26 -0.07 -0.56 -14.03
C GLU A 26 -0.32 -1.37 -12.75
N GLY A 27 -0.96 -0.76 -11.75
CA GLY A 27 -1.24 -1.42 -10.48
C GLY A 27 -2.21 -2.59 -10.63
N HIS A 28 -1.87 -3.76 -10.06
CA HIS A 28 -2.66 -4.99 -10.20
C HIS A 28 -3.67 -5.23 -9.07
N ILE A 29 -3.58 -4.48 -7.97
CA ILE A 29 -4.44 -4.70 -6.79
C ILE A 29 -5.72 -3.87 -6.91
N ASN A 30 -5.59 -2.56 -7.01
CA ASN A 30 -6.71 -1.64 -7.16
C ASN A 30 -6.91 -1.28 -8.64
N VAL A 31 -8.15 -1.00 -9.03
CA VAL A 31 -8.40 -0.39 -10.36
C VAL A 31 -8.25 1.11 -10.20
N THR A 32 -7.32 1.69 -10.95
CA THR A 32 -6.95 3.10 -10.83
C THR A 32 -7.32 3.87 -12.09
N TYR A 33 -7.86 5.06 -11.91
CA TYR A 33 -8.21 6.01 -12.96
C TYR A 33 -7.59 7.38 -12.67
N LEU A 34 -7.26 8.10 -13.71
CA LEU A 34 -6.95 9.52 -13.67
C LEU A 34 -8.23 10.30 -13.97
N ILE A 35 -8.64 11.17 -13.05
CA ILE A 35 -9.65 12.18 -13.29
C ILE A 35 -8.93 13.47 -13.65
N VAL A 36 -9.33 14.07 -14.78
CA VAL A 36 -8.89 15.42 -15.20
C VAL A 36 -10.09 16.34 -15.09
N THR A 37 -9.95 17.42 -14.35
CA THR A 37 -10.92 18.53 -14.33
C THR A 37 -10.36 19.74 -15.07
N ASP A 38 -11.15 20.80 -15.22
CA ASP A 38 -10.69 22.08 -15.76
C ASP A 38 -9.79 22.86 -14.78
N LYS A 39 -9.49 22.32 -13.59
CA LYS A 39 -8.67 22.92 -12.53
C LYS A 39 -7.51 22.05 -12.07
N GLU A 40 -7.76 20.78 -11.78
CA GLU A 40 -6.85 19.87 -11.10
C GLU A 40 -6.95 18.45 -11.66
N ARG A 41 -6.01 17.60 -11.29
CA ARG A 41 -6.01 16.16 -11.57
C ARG A 41 -6.14 15.36 -10.29
N TYR A 42 -6.70 14.15 -10.40
CA TYR A 42 -6.94 13.27 -9.25
C TYR A 42 -6.69 11.81 -9.59
N ILE A 43 -6.22 11.06 -8.62
CA ILE A 43 -6.17 9.60 -8.67
C ILE A 43 -7.43 9.06 -8.04
N PHE A 44 -8.24 8.38 -8.84
CA PHE A 44 -9.50 7.76 -8.44
C PHE A 44 -9.35 6.25 -8.43
N GLN A 45 -9.54 5.62 -7.29
CA GLN A 45 -9.28 4.19 -7.11
C GLN A 45 -10.52 3.45 -6.64
N LYS A 46 -10.88 2.38 -7.36
CA LYS A 46 -11.73 1.32 -6.86
C LYS A 46 -10.86 0.38 -6.03
N MET A 47 -11.18 0.28 -4.74
CA MET A 47 -10.43 -0.53 -3.79
C MET A 47 -10.76 -2.01 -3.94
N ASN A 48 -9.74 -2.86 -3.90
CA ASN A 48 -9.93 -4.31 -3.94
C ASN A 48 -10.22 -4.86 -2.54
N THR A 49 -11.50 -4.99 -2.21
CA THR A 49 -11.96 -5.48 -0.91
C THR A 49 -11.74 -6.98 -0.68
N ARG A 50 -11.33 -7.73 -1.72
CA ARG A 50 -10.88 -9.12 -1.55
C ARG A 50 -9.47 -9.18 -0.95
N VAL A 51 -8.61 -8.24 -1.33
CA VAL A 51 -7.24 -8.11 -0.78
C VAL A 51 -7.27 -7.36 0.55
N PHE A 52 -8.11 -6.32 0.65
CA PHE A 52 -8.28 -5.48 1.83
C PHE A 52 -9.71 -5.62 2.36
N PRO A 53 -10.04 -6.69 3.10
CA PRO A 53 -11.40 -6.93 3.57
C PRO A 53 -11.89 -5.86 4.54
N ASP A 54 -10.99 -5.24 5.30
CA ASP A 54 -11.28 -4.08 6.14
C ASP A 54 -10.92 -2.76 5.42
N ALA A 55 -11.77 -2.34 4.49
CA ALA A 55 -11.59 -1.07 3.78
C ALA A 55 -11.67 0.16 4.71
N LYS A 56 -12.45 0.07 5.81
CA LYS A 56 -12.56 1.15 6.80
C LYS A 56 -11.26 1.30 7.58
N GLY A 57 -10.73 0.19 8.09
CA GLY A 57 -9.45 0.18 8.77
C GLY A 57 -8.30 0.64 7.87
N LEU A 58 -8.29 0.19 6.61
CA LEU A 58 -7.29 0.66 5.63
C LEU A 58 -7.35 2.18 5.47
N MET A 59 -8.53 2.76 5.29
CA MET A 59 -8.65 4.21 5.13
C MET A 59 -8.37 4.98 6.41
N ALA A 60 -8.70 4.42 7.58
CA ALA A 60 -8.29 5.00 8.86
C ALA A 60 -6.76 5.08 8.98
N ASN A 61 -6.04 4.00 8.63
CA ASN A 61 -4.58 3.99 8.61
C ASN A 61 -4.01 5.03 7.64
N VAL A 62 -4.53 5.07 6.40
CA VAL A 62 -4.09 6.04 5.39
C VAL A 62 -4.27 7.46 5.90
N CYS A 63 -5.44 7.81 6.42
CA CYS A 63 -5.72 9.15 6.92
C CYS A 63 -4.81 9.50 8.13
N ALA A 64 -4.67 8.60 9.10
CA ALA A 64 -3.84 8.84 10.27
C ALA A 64 -2.38 9.15 9.90
N VAL A 65 -1.79 8.35 9.00
CA VAL A 65 -0.40 8.53 8.57
C VAL A 65 -0.25 9.80 7.72
N THR A 66 -1.11 10.02 6.74
CA THR A 66 -0.99 11.18 5.84
C THR A 66 -1.24 12.50 6.58
N GLU A 67 -2.24 12.56 7.46
CA GLU A 67 -2.52 13.74 8.28
C GLU A 67 -1.37 14.05 9.26
N TYR A 68 -0.71 13.03 9.80
CA TYR A 68 0.48 13.22 10.63
C TYR A 68 1.65 13.80 9.83
N LEU A 69 1.94 13.24 8.65
CA LEU A 69 3.00 13.74 7.77
C LEU A 69 2.73 15.17 7.30
N GLN A 70 1.48 15.50 6.95
CA GLN A 70 1.06 16.85 6.57
C GLN A 70 1.31 17.87 7.70
N LYS A 71 1.03 17.50 8.96
CA LYS A 71 1.33 18.36 10.14
C LYS A 71 2.82 18.63 10.32
N LEU A 72 3.68 17.73 9.82
CA LEU A 72 5.14 17.92 9.79
C LEU A 72 5.61 18.71 8.55
N GLY A 73 4.71 19.17 7.68
CA GLY A 73 5.03 19.85 6.44
C GLY A 73 5.61 18.94 5.36
N VAL A 74 5.38 17.64 5.46
CA VAL A 74 5.85 16.64 4.48
C VAL A 74 4.82 16.50 3.38
N GLU A 75 5.26 16.62 2.13
CA GLU A 75 4.44 16.30 0.97
C GLU A 75 4.09 14.80 0.99
N THR A 76 2.81 14.49 0.90
CA THR A 76 2.29 13.14 0.94
C THR A 76 0.93 13.08 0.22
N LEU A 77 0.33 11.88 0.16
CA LEU A 77 -0.99 11.70 -0.42
C LEU A 77 -2.02 12.60 0.30
N GLU A 78 -2.81 13.33 -0.48
CA GLU A 78 -3.93 14.12 0.02
C GLU A 78 -5.24 13.44 -0.35
N VAL A 79 -5.96 12.96 0.67
CA VAL A 79 -7.26 12.30 0.48
C VAL A 79 -8.32 13.35 0.19
N VAL A 80 -9.02 13.21 -0.93
CA VAL A 80 -10.18 14.05 -1.28
C VAL A 80 -11.44 13.42 -0.68
N PRO A 81 -12.15 14.11 0.23
CA PRO A 81 -13.34 13.56 0.86
C PRO A 81 -14.54 13.53 -0.11
N LEU A 82 -15.57 12.82 0.28
CA LEU A 82 -16.91 12.97 -0.30
C LEU A 82 -17.47 14.37 0.02
N ILE A 83 -18.42 14.84 -0.76
CA ILE A 83 -19.14 16.10 -0.48
C ILE A 83 -19.84 16.03 0.88
N SER A 84 -20.26 14.82 1.31
CA SER A 84 -20.84 14.55 2.63
C SER A 84 -19.83 14.58 3.79
N GLY A 85 -18.52 14.60 3.50
CA GLY A 85 -17.44 14.73 4.48
C GLY A 85 -16.67 13.45 4.77
N GLU A 86 -17.17 12.28 4.41
CA GLU A 86 -16.47 11.01 4.59
C GLU A 86 -15.21 10.93 3.72
N LYS A 87 -14.18 10.25 4.20
CA LYS A 87 -12.87 10.15 3.54
C LYS A 87 -12.85 9.22 2.32
N PHE A 88 -13.86 8.38 2.14
CA PHE A 88 -14.00 7.46 1.00
C PHE A 88 -15.44 6.99 0.86
N LEU A 89 -15.80 6.47 -0.31
CA LEU A 89 -17.09 5.85 -0.55
C LEU A 89 -17.04 4.39 -0.10
N PHE A 90 -17.94 4.04 0.84
CA PHE A 90 -18.09 2.67 1.36
C PHE A 90 -19.44 2.09 0.92
N GLY A 91 -19.42 0.89 0.31
CA GLY A 91 -20.62 0.19 -0.16
C GLY A 91 -20.27 -1.18 -0.73
N GLU A 92 -21.06 -1.68 -1.68
CA GLU A 92 -20.73 -2.91 -2.42
C GLU A 92 -19.37 -2.78 -3.14
N GLU A 93 -19.09 -1.61 -3.63
CA GLU A 93 -17.78 -1.22 -4.15
C GLU A 93 -17.27 -0.04 -3.32
N CYS A 94 -15.98 -0.08 -2.99
CA CYS A 94 -15.33 0.98 -2.24
C CYS A 94 -14.45 1.82 -3.15
N TYR A 95 -14.58 3.15 -3.05
CA TYR A 95 -13.79 4.08 -3.85
C TYR A 95 -13.14 5.15 -2.99
N ARG A 96 -11.94 5.57 -3.38
CA ARG A 96 -11.22 6.68 -2.77
C ARG A 96 -10.61 7.58 -3.84
N VAL A 97 -10.37 8.83 -3.50
CA VAL A 97 -9.72 9.80 -4.37
C VAL A 97 -8.55 10.44 -3.64
N TYR A 98 -7.46 10.64 -4.36
CA TYR A 98 -6.32 11.44 -3.94
C TYR A 98 -6.09 12.58 -4.92
N LYS A 99 -5.58 13.70 -4.45
CA LYS A 99 -5.00 14.69 -5.37
C LYS A 99 -3.85 14.07 -6.15
N PHE A 100 -3.74 14.44 -7.41
CA PHE A 100 -2.59 14.04 -8.23
C PHE A 100 -1.36 14.83 -7.79
N ILE A 101 -0.23 14.17 -7.60
CA ILE A 101 1.04 14.82 -7.30
C ILE A 101 1.71 15.16 -8.62
N GLU A 102 1.77 16.43 -8.92
CA GLU A 102 2.26 16.95 -10.19
C GLU A 102 3.79 16.85 -10.30
N ASN A 103 4.32 16.87 -11.53
CA ASN A 103 5.75 16.87 -11.84
C ASN A 103 6.54 15.69 -11.25
N THR A 104 5.87 14.56 -11.05
CA THR A 104 6.50 13.35 -10.53
C THR A 104 6.41 12.20 -11.51
N VAL A 105 7.35 11.28 -11.41
CA VAL A 105 7.44 10.04 -12.19
C VAL A 105 7.61 8.84 -11.27
N SER A 106 7.01 7.70 -11.63
CA SER A 106 7.22 6.41 -10.97
C SER A 106 7.99 5.49 -11.91
N TYR A 107 9.10 4.93 -11.44
CA TYR A 107 9.95 4.01 -12.20
C TYR A 107 9.55 2.56 -11.97
N GLN A 108 9.40 1.79 -13.04
CA GLN A 108 9.11 0.36 -12.96
C GLN A 108 10.39 -0.48 -12.80
N THR A 109 11.50 0.02 -13.33
CA THR A 109 12.82 -0.61 -13.31
C THR A 109 13.89 0.39 -12.84
N VAL A 110 15.00 -0.12 -12.34
CA VAL A 110 16.16 0.71 -11.98
C VAL A 110 16.85 1.16 -13.27
N GLU A 111 16.71 2.44 -13.62
CA GLU A 111 17.34 3.02 -14.80
C GLU A 111 18.82 3.36 -14.56
N ASN A 112 19.17 3.74 -13.35
CA ASN A 112 20.53 4.08 -12.94
C ASN A 112 20.68 4.01 -11.41
N ASP A 113 21.95 4.12 -10.94
CA ASP A 113 22.32 4.05 -9.53
C ASP A 113 21.69 5.17 -8.69
N GLU A 114 21.44 6.33 -9.27
CA GLU A 114 20.86 7.47 -8.56
C GLU A 114 19.39 7.23 -8.23
N VAL A 115 18.61 6.75 -9.18
CA VAL A 115 17.22 6.32 -8.98
C VAL A 115 17.14 5.26 -7.89
N PHE A 116 18.05 4.28 -7.89
CA PHE A 116 18.09 3.24 -6.87
C PHE A 116 18.43 3.79 -5.47
N LYS A 117 19.43 4.65 -5.37
CA LYS A 117 19.82 5.31 -4.10
C LYS A 117 18.70 6.19 -3.57
N ASN A 118 18.05 6.96 -4.43
CA ASN A 118 16.94 7.82 -4.04
C ASN A 118 15.73 7.01 -3.54
N SER A 119 15.47 5.82 -4.11
CA SER A 119 14.43 4.94 -3.60
C SER A 119 14.71 4.50 -2.16
N GLY A 120 15.93 4.06 -1.86
CA GLY A 120 16.34 3.71 -0.51
C GLY A 120 16.25 4.88 0.47
N ARG A 121 16.68 6.09 0.02
CA ARG A 121 16.57 7.32 0.81
C ARG A 121 15.12 7.67 1.13
N ALA A 122 14.22 7.63 0.15
CA ALA A 122 12.81 7.96 0.33
C ALA A 122 12.13 7.08 1.37
N PHE A 123 12.36 5.76 1.36
CA PHE A 123 11.82 4.86 2.38
C PHE A 123 12.47 5.08 3.77
N GLY A 124 13.78 5.36 3.82
CA GLY A 124 14.45 5.68 5.07
C GLY A 124 13.94 6.98 5.69
N GLU A 125 13.74 8.01 4.89
CA GLU A 125 13.16 9.28 5.32
C GLU A 125 11.71 9.14 5.77
N PHE A 126 10.90 8.38 5.05
CA PHE A 126 9.53 8.08 5.43
C PHE A 126 9.47 7.43 6.84
N GLN A 127 10.28 6.40 7.09
CA GLN A 127 10.36 5.76 8.39
C GLN A 127 10.83 6.72 9.49
N ASN A 128 11.84 7.56 9.18
CA ASN A 128 12.38 8.51 10.14
C ASN A 128 11.36 9.60 10.52
N LYS A 129 10.61 10.13 9.54
CA LYS A 129 9.55 11.11 9.77
C LYS A 129 8.40 10.53 10.61
N LEU A 130 8.16 9.21 10.53
CA LEU A 130 7.16 8.50 11.33
C LEU A 130 7.70 7.95 12.66
N ALA A 131 8.95 8.23 13.04
CA ALA A 131 9.53 7.71 14.28
C ALA A 131 8.77 8.16 15.56
N GLY A 132 8.13 9.33 15.50
CA GLY A 132 7.29 9.86 16.60
C GLY A 132 5.80 9.57 16.47
N PHE A 133 5.38 8.83 15.45
CA PHE A 133 3.98 8.45 15.24
C PHE A 133 3.59 7.30 16.18
N ASP A 134 2.45 7.40 16.83
CA ASP A 134 1.91 6.32 17.66
C ASP A 134 1.37 5.19 16.77
N ALA A 135 2.18 4.14 16.56
CA ALA A 135 1.81 3.00 15.74
C ALA A 135 0.61 2.20 16.29
N SER A 136 0.24 2.38 17.58
CA SER A 136 -0.88 1.65 18.20
C SER A 136 -2.25 2.06 17.66
N VAL A 137 -2.34 3.24 17.00
CA VAL A 137 -3.59 3.71 16.37
C VAL A 137 -3.88 3.00 15.04
N LEU A 138 -2.89 2.31 14.47
CA LEU A 138 -3.06 1.58 13.22
C LEU A 138 -3.64 0.19 13.46
N CYS A 139 -4.50 -0.26 12.55
CA CYS A 139 -5.04 -1.61 12.56
C CYS A 139 -4.39 -2.50 11.48
N GLU A 140 -4.32 -3.79 11.75
CA GLU A 140 -3.86 -4.80 10.79
C GLU A 140 -4.97 -5.05 9.76
N VAL A 141 -4.76 -4.57 8.53
CA VAL A 141 -5.77 -4.69 7.45
C VAL A 141 -5.64 -5.96 6.62
N ILE A 142 -4.50 -6.63 6.68
CA ILE A 142 -4.26 -7.96 6.08
C ILE A 142 -3.69 -8.86 7.18
N PRO A 143 -4.49 -9.77 7.76
CA PRO A 143 -4.05 -10.60 8.86
C PRO A 143 -2.77 -11.40 8.55
N ASN A 144 -1.79 -11.33 9.45
CA ASN A 144 -0.50 -12.01 9.33
C ASN A 144 0.30 -11.67 8.07
N PHE A 145 0.15 -10.46 7.50
CA PHE A 145 0.76 -10.10 6.21
C PHE A 145 2.27 -10.29 6.18
N HIS A 146 2.99 -9.90 7.22
CA HIS A 146 4.45 -10.10 7.36
C HIS A 146 4.83 -11.04 8.52
N ASN A 147 3.91 -11.89 8.97
CA ASN A 147 4.20 -12.87 10.00
C ASN A 147 4.96 -14.07 9.41
N THR A 148 6.30 -14.01 9.42
CA THR A 148 7.16 -15.04 8.84
C THR A 148 6.99 -16.41 9.49
N PRO A 149 6.84 -16.56 10.84
CA PRO A 149 6.49 -17.84 11.48
C PRO A 149 5.21 -18.47 10.90
N LYS A 150 4.13 -17.69 10.74
CA LYS A 150 2.87 -18.20 10.16
C LYS A 150 3.02 -18.61 8.69
N ARG A 151 3.86 -17.92 7.94
CA ARG A 151 4.21 -18.30 6.57
C ARG A 151 5.00 -19.61 6.52
N ALA A 152 5.92 -19.82 7.47
CA ALA A 152 6.67 -21.06 7.61
C ALA A 152 5.75 -22.25 7.95
N GLU A 153 4.83 -22.08 8.92
CA GLU A 153 3.81 -23.09 9.22
C GLU A 153 3.03 -23.49 7.97
N LYS A 154 2.55 -22.50 7.21
CA LYS A 154 1.80 -22.74 5.97
C LYS A 154 2.65 -23.40 4.88
N PHE A 155 3.93 -23.01 4.76
CA PHE A 155 4.86 -23.65 3.84
C PHE A 155 5.03 -25.13 4.16
N LEU A 156 5.25 -25.49 5.42
CA LEU A 156 5.40 -26.89 5.85
C LEU A 156 4.14 -27.72 5.60
N GLU A 157 2.96 -27.16 5.88
CA GLU A 157 1.68 -27.79 5.57
C GLU A 157 1.54 -28.12 4.06
N VAL A 158 1.81 -27.11 3.20
CA VAL A 158 1.69 -27.26 1.75
C VAL A 158 2.74 -28.23 1.21
N LEU A 159 3.97 -28.16 1.73
CA LEU A 159 5.06 -29.07 1.37
C LEU A 159 4.72 -30.52 1.74
N GLY A 160 4.20 -30.76 2.94
CA GLY A 160 3.81 -32.10 3.38
C GLY A 160 2.64 -32.67 2.57
N ALA A 161 1.73 -31.83 2.09
CA ALA A 161 0.61 -32.24 1.25
C ALA A 161 1.01 -32.50 -0.21
N ASP A 162 1.97 -31.73 -0.74
CA ASP A 162 2.48 -31.70 -2.14
C ASP A 162 1.45 -32.13 -3.20
N LYS A 163 0.23 -31.58 -3.14
CA LYS A 163 -0.95 -32.02 -3.92
C LYS A 163 -0.73 -32.12 -5.43
N LEU A 164 0.23 -31.39 -5.96
CA LEU A 164 0.54 -31.34 -7.38
C LEU A 164 1.88 -32.01 -7.73
N GLY A 165 2.59 -32.60 -6.76
CA GLY A 165 3.87 -33.26 -6.95
C GLY A 165 4.99 -32.31 -7.44
N ARG A 166 4.91 -31.01 -7.12
CA ARG A 166 5.85 -29.99 -7.60
C ARG A 166 7.10 -29.83 -6.74
N ALA A 167 7.10 -30.32 -5.49
CA ALA A 167 8.22 -30.20 -4.57
C ALA A 167 9.51 -30.78 -5.13
N LYS A 168 9.43 -31.85 -5.92
CA LYS A 168 10.60 -32.46 -6.58
C LYS A 168 11.33 -31.53 -7.56
N ASN A 169 10.65 -30.51 -8.10
CA ASN A 169 11.21 -29.60 -9.11
C ASN A 169 11.93 -28.38 -8.48
N CYS A 170 11.79 -28.18 -7.16
CA CYS A 170 12.39 -27.07 -6.40
C CYS A 170 13.01 -27.56 -5.08
N ARG A 171 13.62 -28.74 -5.11
CA ARG A 171 14.21 -29.37 -3.91
C ARG A 171 15.30 -28.52 -3.26
N PRO A 172 16.27 -27.93 -4.01
CA PRO A 172 17.30 -27.09 -3.42
C PRO A 172 16.74 -25.89 -2.66
N GLU A 173 15.71 -25.21 -3.20
CA GLU A 173 15.06 -24.07 -2.58
C GLU A 173 14.31 -24.48 -1.30
N ILE A 174 13.65 -25.65 -1.35
CA ILE A 174 12.96 -26.22 -0.18
C ILE A 174 13.99 -26.51 0.93
N ASP A 175 15.10 -27.18 0.61
CA ASP A 175 16.14 -27.54 1.57
C ASP A 175 16.78 -26.28 2.21
N TYR A 176 16.97 -25.22 1.42
CA TYR A 176 17.42 -23.92 1.92
C TYR A 176 16.42 -23.34 2.92
N VAL A 177 15.13 -23.27 2.57
CA VAL A 177 14.10 -22.73 3.48
C VAL A 177 14.03 -23.57 4.78
N LEU A 178 14.11 -24.89 4.67
CA LEU A 178 14.11 -25.78 5.85
C LEU A 178 15.33 -25.55 6.74
N SER A 179 16.50 -25.26 6.19
CA SER A 179 17.71 -24.95 6.97
C SER A 179 17.60 -23.63 7.74
N GLU A 180 16.82 -22.67 7.22
CA GLU A 180 16.64 -21.34 7.82
C GLU A 180 15.41 -21.24 8.76
N ILE A 181 14.62 -22.30 8.89
CA ILE A 181 13.33 -22.26 9.60
C ILE A 181 13.46 -21.77 11.05
N GLY A 182 14.57 -22.11 11.73
CA GLY A 182 14.86 -21.66 13.09
C GLY A 182 15.10 -20.15 13.21
N ASN A 183 15.46 -19.49 12.12
CA ASN A 183 15.75 -18.05 12.09
C ASN A 183 14.53 -17.21 11.71
N LEU A 184 13.45 -17.83 11.24
CA LEU A 184 12.29 -17.11 10.69
C LEU A 184 11.45 -16.37 11.75
N SER A 185 11.62 -16.70 13.03
CA SER A 185 10.90 -16.04 14.14
C SER A 185 11.63 -14.85 14.74
N LEU A 186 12.90 -14.60 14.42
CA LEU A 186 13.75 -13.59 15.08
C LEU A 186 13.09 -12.21 15.22
N ILE A 187 12.48 -11.70 14.14
CA ILE A 187 11.83 -10.39 14.17
C ILE A 187 10.53 -10.46 14.98
N ALA A 188 9.73 -11.51 14.81
CA ALA A 188 8.49 -11.68 15.55
C ALA A 188 8.73 -11.85 17.05
N ASP A 189 9.78 -12.58 17.44
CA ASP A 189 10.18 -12.75 18.84
C ASP A 189 10.70 -11.44 19.42
N GLY A 190 11.53 -10.69 18.68
CA GLY A 190 12.05 -9.40 19.11
C GLY A 190 10.95 -8.32 19.26
N LEU A 191 9.90 -8.36 18.42
CA LEU A 191 8.72 -7.50 18.61
C LEU A 191 7.93 -7.91 19.85
N LYS A 192 7.82 -9.21 20.13
CA LYS A 192 7.07 -9.75 21.26
C LYS A 192 7.75 -9.46 22.61
N ASP A 193 9.08 -9.59 22.68
CA ASP A 193 9.86 -9.35 23.91
C ASP A 193 10.29 -7.89 24.09
N GLY A 194 10.01 -7.02 23.09
CA GLY A 194 10.30 -5.60 23.11
C GLY A 194 11.76 -5.23 22.76
N SER A 195 12.61 -6.18 22.39
CA SER A 195 13.97 -5.90 21.92
C SER A 195 14.00 -5.20 20.57
N ILE A 196 12.94 -5.37 19.77
CA ILE A 196 12.68 -4.62 18.54
C ILE A 196 11.45 -3.72 18.78
N PRO A 197 11.57 -2.38 18.64
CA PRO A 197 10.44 -1.48 18.84
C PRO A 197 9.45 -1.60 17.68
N THR A 198 8.15 -1.57 18.00
CA THR A 198 7.10 -1.46 16.97
C THR A 198 7.17 -0.07 16.32
N ARG A 199 7.20 -0.04 15.00
CA ARG A 199 7.26 1.17 14.18
C ARG A 199 6.34 1.07 12.97
N VAL A 200 5.94 2.21 12.43
CA VAL A 200 5.26 2.25 11.14
C VAL A 200 6.24 1.90 10.04
N THR A 201 5.87 0.96 9.18
CA THR A 201 6.62 0.57 7.99
C THR A 201 5.72 0.60 6.77
N HIS A 202 6.29 0.86 5.60
CA HIS A 202 5.51 0.89 4.35
C HIS A 202 5.03 -0.50 3.91
N ASN A 203 5.77 -1.55 4.26
CA ASN A 203 5.50 -2.97 3.98
C ASN A 203 5.49 -3.39 2.49
N ASP A 204 5.77 -2.50 1.57
CA ASP A 204 5.93 -2.80 0.13
C ASP A 204 6.95 -1.82 -0.48
N THR A 205 8.22 -1.95 -0.04
CA THR A 205 9.32 -1.04 -0.37
C THR A 205 9.91 -1.33 -1.75
N LYS A 206 9.11 -1.22 -2.79
CA LYS A 206 9.56 -1.35 -4.19
C LYS A 206 9.57 0.00 -4.90
N LEU A 207 10.42 0.08 -5.93
CA LEU A 207 10.73 1.30 -6.66
C LEU A 207 9.48 2.03 -7.17
N ASN A 208 8.53 1.29 -7.73
CA ASN A 208 7.32 1.87 -8.31
C ASN A 208 6.27 2.36 -7.28
N ASN A 209 6.56 2.24 -5.99
CA ASN A 209 5.75 2.85 -4.93
C ASN A 209 6.27 4.21 -4.49
N ILE A 210 7.26 4.76 -5.21
CA ILE A 210 7.83 6.08 -4.95
C ILE A 210 7.56 6.98 -6.15
N LEU A 211 7.16 8.20 -5.87
CA LEU A 211 7.08 9.29 -6.84
C LEU A 211 8.35 10.13 -6.69
N MET A 212 9.05 10.36 -7.80
CA MET A 212 10.29 11.13 -7.86
C MET A 212 10.09 12.36 -8.76
N ASP A 213 10.61 13.51 -8.37
CA ASP A 213 10.69 14.76 -9.10
C ASP A 213 12.01 14.92 -9.84
#